data_885211eb6ec5b53294fc968e1a7cdfca
#
_entry.id   885211eb6ec5b53294fc968e1a7cdfca
#
_cell.length_a   1.000
_cell.length_b   1.000
_cell.length_c   1.000
_cell.angle_alpha   90.00
_cell.angle_beta   90.00
_cell.angle_gamma   90.00
#
_symmetry.space_group_name_H-M   'P 1'
#
loop_
_entity.id
_entity.type
_entity.pdbx_description
1 polymer ?
#
loop_
_entity_poly.entity_id
_entity_poly.type
_entity_poly.pdbx_seq_one_letter_code
_entity_poly.pdbx_strand_id
1 'polypeptide(L)'
;MKFEHFALNVADARAIVRWYCEHLGMTVARSRDDAPFTHFLADDTGRVIVEFYTNPAAAIPDYAAAHPLCFHIAFVASDTRATRAMLEKAGAKLFIEETTPDGSLLLMMRDPWGIPLQFCQRTKPF
;
A
#
# COMPACT_ATOMS: atom_id res chain seq x y z
N MET A 1 18.44 -16.35 3.64
CA MET A 1 18.15 -15.17 2.78
C MET A 1 17.42 -14.11 3.60
N LYS A 2 17.64 -12.84 3.29
CA LYS A 2 16.93 -11.71 3.90
C LYS A 2 16.00 -11.10 2.85
N PHE A 3 14.73 -10.83 3.21
CA PHE A 3 13.81 -10.11 2.33
C PHE A 3 14.31 -8.68 2.15
N GLU A 4 14.26 -8.15 0.93
CA GLU A 4 14.71 -6.78 0.64
C GLU A 4 13.51 -5.88 0.34
N HIS A 5 12.77 -6.10 -0.74
CA HIS A 5 11.54 -5.39 -1.11
C HIS A 5 10.68 -6.24 -2.04
N PHE A 6 9.46 -5.80 -2.32
CA PHE A 6 8.68 -6.19 -3.50
C PHE A 6 8.44 -4.96 -4.39
N ALA A 7 8.21 -5.19 -5.68
CA ALA A 7 8.16 -4.11 -6.66
C ALA A 7 6.84 -4.06 -7.42
N LEU A 8 6.37 -2.85 -7.71
CA LEU A 8 5.16 -2.60 -8.49
C LEU A 8 5.43 -1.61 -9.63
N ASN A 9 5.11 -2.02 -10.87
CA ASN A 9 5.11 -1.12 -12.02
C ASN A 9 3.78 -0.35 -12.04
N VAL A 10 3.85 0.98 -12.05
CA VAL A 10 2.69 1.86 -11.90
C VAL A 10 2.69 2.98 -12.94
N ALA A 11 1.52 3.56 -13.21
CA ALA A 11 1.39 4.60 -14.23
C ALA A 11 2.13 5.91 -13.87
N ASP A 12 2.13 6.28 -12.59
CA ASP A 12 2.85 7.45 -12.07
C ASP A 12 3.43 7.15 -10.69
N ALA A 13 4.68 6.68 -10.67
CA ALA A 13 5.38 6.34 -9.43
C ALA A 13 5.49 7.54 -8.48
N ARG A 14 5.71 8.76 -9.00
CA ARG A 14 5.85 9.97 -8.18
C ARG A 14 4.54 10.37 -7.49
N ALA A 15 3.41 10.23 -8.18
CA ALA A 15 2.10 10.53 -7.60
C ALA A 15 1.73 9.52 -6.50
N ILE A 16 1.93 8.23 -6.75
CA ILE A 16 1.71 7.17 -5.76
C ILE A 16 2.60 7.37 -4.53
N VAL A 17 3.88 7.60 -4.73
CA VAL A 17 4.84 7.81 -3.62
C VAL A 17 4.44 8.99 -2.73
N ARG A 18 4.04 10.13 -3.32
CA ARG A 18 3.54 11.26 -2.53
C ARG A 18 2.35 10.87 -1.66
N TRP A 19 1.37 10.17 -2.24
CA TRP A 19 0.18 9.72 -1.53
C TRP A 19 0.51 8.75 -0.39
N TYR A 20 1.41 7.78 -0.63
CA TYR A 20 1.85 6.82 0.39
C TYR A 20 2.61 7.49 1.54
N CYS A 21 3.46 8.47 1.22
CA CYS A 21 4.15 9.26 2.26
C CYS A 21 3.16 10.11 3.06
N GLU A 22 2.22 10.79 2.40
CA GLU A 22 1.28 11.71 3.04
C GLU A 22 0.23 10.99 3.90
N HIS A 23 -0.29 9.85 3.43
CA HIS A 23 -1.45 9.21 4.04
C HIS A 23 -1.15 7.89 4.76
N LEU A 24 -0.04 7.22 4.45
CA LEU A 24 0.36 5.97 5.11
C LEU A 24 1.60 6.13 5.99
N GLY A 25 2.17 7.34 6.08
CA GLY A 25 3.35 7.61 6.91
C GLY A 25 4.64 6.93 6.43
N MET A 26 4.67 6.49 5.16
CA MET A 26 5.89 5.91 4.60
C MET A 26 6.93 6.99 4.28
N THR A 27 8.19 6.60 4.20
CA THR A 27 9.31 7.49 3.89
C THR A 27 10.08 6.99 2.67
N VAL A 28 10.63 7.93 1.87
CA VAL A 28 11.47 7.58 0.73
C VAL A 28 12.89 7.26 1.21
N ALA A 29 13.28 5.98 1.13
CA ALA A 29 14.63 5.54 1.48
C ALA A 29 15.64 5.78 0.35
N ARG A 30 15.19 5.65 -0.91
CA ARG A 30 15.99 5.92 -2.12
C ARG A 30 15.06 6.26 -3.28
N SER A 31 15.49 7.16 -4.16
CA SER A 31 14.75 7.50 -5.38
C SER A 31 15.67 7.84 -6.55
N ARG A 32 15.07 7.83 -7.75
CA ARG A 32 15.63 8.40 -9.00
C ARG A 32 14.63 9.39 -9.57
N ASP A 33 15.14 10.54 -10.05
CA ASP A 33 14.32 11.59 -10.66
C ASP A 33 14.16 11.39 -12.18
N ASP A 34 14.95 10.51 -12.79
CA ASP A 34 14.89 10.11 -14.19
C ASP A 34 14.12 8.78 -14.38
N ALA A 35 13.66 8.52 -15.60
CA ALA A 35 12.98 7.27 -15.91
C ALA A 35 13.86 6.04 -15.53
N PRO A 36 13.26 5.02 -14.94
CA PRO A 36 11.84 4.74 -14.73
C PRO A 36 11.24 5.32 -13.42
N PHE A 37 11.80 6.38 -12.86
CA PHE A 37 11.31 7.06 -11.64
C PHE A 37 11.19 6.13 -10.43
N THR A 38 12.19 5.28 -10.22
CA THR A 38 12.22 4.29 -9.14
C THR A 38 12.27 4.94 -7.77
N HIS A 39 11.39 4.48 -6.86
CA HIS A 39 11.35 4.91 -5.47
C HIS A 39 11.22 3.71 -4.55
N PHE A 40 12.09 3.62 -3.55
CA PHE A 40 12.02 2.64 -2.48
C PHE A 40 11.42 3.29 -1.24
N LEU A 41 10.30 2.76 -0.76
CA LEU A 41 9.61 3.26 0.43
C LEU A 41 9.87 2.35 1.63
N ALA A 42 10.15 3.00 2.75
CA ALA A 42 10.28 2.37 4.06
C ALA A 42 9.05 2.67 4.93
N ASP A 43 8.70 1.73 5.81
CA ASP A 43 7.71 1.89 6.86
C ASP A 43 8.27 2.73 8.04
N ASP A 44 7.49 2.86 9.12
CA ASP A 44 7.86 3.61 10.33
C ASP A 44 9.01 2.98 11.13
N THR A 45 9.37 1.72 10.86
CA THR A 45 10.55 1.07 11.43
C THR A 45 11.84 1.40 10.66
N GLY A 46 11.74 2.10 9.53
CA GLY A 46 12.84 2.39 8.60
C GLY A 46 13.20 1.24 7.68
N ARG A 47 12.43 0.14 7.69
CA ARG A 47 12.63 -0.98 6.78
C ARG A 47 12.02 -0.70 5.42
N VAL A 48 12.80 -0.86 4.36
CA VAL A 48 12.29 -0.82 2.98
C VAL A 48 11.30 -1.96 2.76
N ILE A 49 10.13 -1.64 2.24
CA ILE A 49 9.04 -2.59 1.99
C ILE A 49 8.74 -2.69 0.50
N VAL A 50 8.54 -1.57 -0.17
CA VAL A 50 8.04 -1.55 -1.56
C VAL A 50 8.88 -0.65 -2.45
N GLU A 51 9.10 -1.10 -3.69
CA GLU A 51 9.61 -0.32 -4.81
C GLU A 51 8.45 0.06 -5.74
N PHE A 52 8.29 1.33 -6.04
CA PHE A 52 7.45 1.83 -7.12
C PHE A 52 8.29 2.36 -8.26
N TYR A 53 7.93 2.01 -9.49
CA TYR A 53 8.54 2.57 -10.69
C TYR A 53 7.52 2.69 -11.82
N THR A 54 7.85 3.51 -12.83
CA THR A 54 7.09 3.63 -14.09
C THR A 54 8.00 3.17 -15.22
N ASN A 55 7.97 1.87 -15.54
CA ASN A 55 8.84 1.27 -16.53
C ASN A 55 8.05 0.81 -17.76
N PRO A 56 8.29 1.43 -18.95
CA PRO A 56 7.56 1.08 -20.17
C PRO A 56 7.96 -0.29 -20.76
N ALA A 57 9.00 -0.94 -20.24
CA ALA A 57 9.43 -2.28 -20.70
C ALA A 57 8.43 -3.39 -20.34
N ALA A 58 7.51 -3.12 -19.39
CA ALA A 58 6.47 -4.05 -19.00
C ALA A 58 5.11 -3.34 -18.93
N ALA A 59 4.04 -4.07 -19.26
CA ALA A 59 2.69 -3.56 -19.09
C ALA A 59 2.40 -3.25 -17.61
N ILE A 60 1.67 -2.18 -17.37
CA ILE A 60 1.17 -1.86 -16.03
C ILE A 60 -0.01 -2.78 -15.75
N PRO A 61 -0.01 -3.54 -14.64
CA PRO A 61 -1.16 -4.36 -14.27
C PRO A 61 -2.41 -3.53 -14.02
N ASP A 62 -3.57 -4.05 -14.40
CA ASP A 62 -4.85 -3.48 -13.96
C ASP A 62 -5.11 -3.87 -12.49
N TYR A 63 -4.55 -3.08 -11.58
CA TYR A 63 -4.69 -3.32 -10.14
C TYR A 63 -6.15 -3.26 -9.68
N ALA A 64 -6.98 -2.43 -10.32
CA ALA A 64 -8.37 -2.26 -9.96
C ALA A 64 -9.22 -3.49 -10.33
N ALA A 65 -8.88 -4.19 -11.42
CA ALA A 65 -9.56 -5.41 -11.84
C ALA A 65 -9.13 -6.65 -11.03
N ALA A 66 -7.91 -6.66 -10.49
CA ALA A 66 -7.43 -7.80 -9.71
C ALA A 66 -8.19 -7.92 -8.38
N HIS A 67 -8.66 -9.14 -8.06
CA HIS A 67 -9.30 -9.38 -6.75
C HIS A 67 -8.26 -9.19 -5.62
N PRO A 68 -8.60 -8.48 -4.50
CA PRO A 68 -7.63 -8.21 -3.42
C PRO A 68 -7.00 -9.44 -2.78
N LEU A 69 -7.63 -10.61 -2.88
CA LEU A 69 -7.03 -11.87 -2.42
C LEU A 69 -5.91 -12.40 -3.33
N CYS A 70 -5.76 -11.88 -4.57
CA CYS A 70 -4.64 -12.22 -5.44
C CYS A 70 -3.33 -11.62 -4.93
N PHE A 71 -3.40 -10.39 -4.44
CA PHE A 71 -2.33 -9.69 -3.76
C PHE A 71 -2.90 -8.47 -3.01
N HIS A 72 -2.24 -8.06 -1.96
CA HIS A 72 -2.49 -6.78 -1.26
C HIS A 72 -1.26 -6.39 -0.43
N ILE A 73 -1.14 -5.11 -0.11
CA ILE A 73 -0.15 -4.62 0.84
C ILE A 73 -0.85 -4.46 2.18
N ALA A 74 -0.33 -5.11 3.22
CA ALA A 74 -0.94 -5.08 4.53
C ALA A 74 -0.16 -4.19 5.52
N PHE A 75 -0.89 -3.35 6.26
CA PHE A 75 -0.38 -2.47 7.30
C PHE A 75 -1.03 -2.79 8.65
N VAL A 76 -0.31 -2.56 9.72
CA VAL A 76 -0.89 -2.56 11.07
C VAL A 76 -1.71 -1.28 11.24
N ALA A 77 -2.92 -1.40 11.81
CA ALA A 77 -3.75 -0.27 12.18
C ALA A 77 -4.15 -0.37 13.66
N SER A 78 -4.05 0.74 14.38
CA SER A 78 -4.54 0.84 15.76
C SER A 78 -6.06 1.07 15.83
N ASP A 79 -6.63 1.68 14.78
CA ASP A 79 -8.06 1.97 14.64
C ASP A 79 -8.44 1.92 13.15
N THR A 80 -9.10 0.83 12.75
CA THR A 80 -9.52 0.64 11.34
C THR A 80 -10.60 1.62 10.91
N ARG A 81 -11.48 2.10 11.83
CA ARG A 81 -12.52 3.09 11.50
C ARG A 81 -11.90 4.45 11.20
N ALA A 82 -10.99 4.90 12.06
CA ALA A 82 -10.27 6.16 11.83
C ALA A 82 -9.44 6.10 10.55
N THR A 83 -8.75 4.98 10.32
CA THR A 83 -7.98 4.72 9.10
C THR A 83 -8.86 4.80 7.86
N ARG A 84 -10.02 4.12 7.86
CA ARG A 84 -10.99 4.19 6.77
C ARG A 84 -11.42 5.62 6.49
N ALA A 85 -11.89 6.34 7.52
CA ALA A 85 -12.40 7.70 7.35
C ALA A 85 -11.35 8.67 6.80
N MET A 86 -10.09 8.52 7.20
CA MET A 86 -8.95 9.29 6.70
C MET A 86 -8.67 8.97 5.23
N LEU A 87 -8.57 7.70 4.88
CA LEU A 87 -8.20 7.26 3.53
C LEU A 87 -9.30 7.48 2.50
N GLU A 88 -10.60 7.38 2.89
CA GLU A 88 -11.72 7.75 2.01
C GLU A 88 -11.64 9.23 1.60
N LYS A 89 -11.28 10.13 2.54
CA LYS A 89 -11.04 11.56 2.24
C LYS A 89 -9.84 11.76 1.32
N ALA A 90 -8.86 10.87 1.37
CA ALA A 90 -7.68 10.86 0.51
C ALA A 90 -7.91 10.16 -0.85
N GLY A 91 -9.16 9.76 -1.15
CA GLY A 91 -9.54 9.16 -2.44
C GLY A 91 -9.47 7.64 -2.51
N ALA A 92 -9.12 6.96 -1.42
CA ALA A 92 -9.21 5.50 -1.36
C ALA A 92 -10.67 5.04 -1.28
N LYS A 93 -10.93 3.80 -1.70
CA LYS A 93 -12.27 3.21 -1.72
C LYS A 93 -12.33 1.98 -0.85
N LEU A 94 -13.39 1.86 -0.05
CA LEU A 94 -13.66 0.64 0.69
C LEU A 94 -13.91 -0.53 -0.27
N PHE A 95 -13.28 -1.68 0.02
CA PHE A 95 -13.62 -2.95 -0.59
C PHE A 95 -14.45 -3.81 0.36
N ILE A 96 -13.95 -4.11 1.56
CA ILE A 96 -14.67 -4.87 2.58
C ILE A 96 -14.09 -4.60 3.97
N GLU A 97 -14.94 -4.73 4.99
CA GLU A 97 -14.52 -4.80 6.41
C GLU A 97 -14.95 -6.14 6.97
N GLU A 98 -14.07 -6.80 7.70
CA GLU A 98 -14.31 -8.11 8.29
C GLU A 98 -13.86 -8.15 9.75
N THR A 99 -14.62 -8.89 10.57
CA THR A 99 -14.19 -9.28 11.91
C THR A 99 -13.86 -10.77 11.89
N THR A 100 -12.63 -11.10 12.23
CA THR A 100 -12.20 -12.49 12.31
C THR A 100 -12.70 -13.17 13.59
N PRO A 101 -12.70 -14.52 13.67
CA PRO A 101 -13.20 -15.24 14.85
C PRO A 101 -12.49 -14.89 16.16
N ASP A 102 -11.23 -14.44 16.09
CA ASP A 102 -10.45 -13.97 17.26
C ASP A 102 -10.75 -12.51 17.64
N GLY A 103 -11.67 -11.84 16.92
CA GLY A 103 -12.04 -10.45 17.15
C GLY A 103 -11.13 -9.42 16.49
N SER A 104 -10.14 -9.82 15.70
CA SER A 104 -9.34 -8.89 14.90
C SER A 104 -10.20 -8.21 13.82
N LEU A 105 -9.93 -6.93 13.54
CA LEU A 105 -10.61 -6.18 12.48
C LEU A 105 -9.69 -6.06 11.27
N LEU A 106 -10.20 -6.44 10.10
CA LEU A 106 -9.51 -6.37 8.83
C LEU A 106 -10.27 -5.43 7.89
N LEU A 107 -9.62 -4.35 7.51
CA LEU A 107 -10.15 -3.37 6.57
C LEU A 107 -9.41 -3.53 5.24
N MET A 108 -10.12 -3.89 4.17
CA MET A 108 -9.59 -3.92 2.81
C MET A 108 -10.08 -2.70 2.03
N MET A 109 -9.15 -1.94 1.49
CA MET A 109 -9.42 -0.76 0.68
C MET A 109 -8.66 -0.87 -0.65
N ARG A 110 -8.96 0.05 -1.57
CA ARG A 110 -8.13 0.31 -2.75
C ARG A 110 -7.64 1.74 -2.69
N ASP A 111 -6.36 1.94 -2.96
CA ASP A 111 -5.82 3.29 -3.15
C ASP A 111 -6.41 3.96 -4.41
N PRO A 112 -6.12 5.24 -4.70
CA PRO A 112 -6.64 5.94 -5.87
C PRO A 112 -6.27 5.30 -7.23
N TRP A 113 -5.25 4.45 -7.27
CA TRP A 113 -4.79 3.72 -8.47
C TRP A 113 -5.28 2.28 -8.52
N GLY A 114 -6.10 1.87 -7.55
CA GLY A 114 -6.70 0.53 -7.49
C GLY A 114 -5.87 -0.53 -6.79
N ILE A 115 -4.69 -0.18 -6.27
CA ILE A 115 -3.84 -1.13 -5.52
C ILE A 115 -4.54 -1.52 -4.21
N PRO A 116 -4.71 -2.83 -3.93
CA PRO A 116 -5.36 -3.28 -2.71
C PRO A 116 -4.47 -3.05 -1.49
N LEU A 117 -5.05 -2.41 -0.47
CA LEU A 117 -4.43 -2.14 0.83
C LEU A 117 -5.26 -2.80 1.92
N GLN A 118 -4.61 -3.56 2.79
CA GLN A 118 -5.26 -4.14 3.97
C GLN A 118 -4.73 -3.47 5.24
N PHE A 119 -5.64 -3.09 6.14
CA PHE A 119 -5.30 -2.54 7.44
C PHE A 119 -5.77 -3.49 8.53
N CYS A 120 -4.82 -3.96 9.35
CA CYS A 120 -5.05 -5.03 10.31
C CYS A 120 -4.97 -4.49 11.74
N GLN A 121 -6.13 -4.42 12.40
CA GLN A 121 -6.21 -4.17 13.84
C GLN A 121 -6.34 -5.52 14.55
N ARG A 122 -5.21 -6.12 14.87
CA ARG A 122 -5.16 -7.48 15.44
C ARG A 122 -5.28 -7.45 16.94
N THR A 123 -6.05 -8.40 17.49
CA THR A 123 -6.12 -8.65 18.94
C THR A 123 -4.80 -9.18 19.47
N LYS A 124 -4.07 -9.94 18.64
CA LYS A 124 -2.71 -10.45 18.94
C LYS A 124 -1.80 -10.15 17.75
N PRO A 125 -0.90 -9.16 17.86
CA PRO A 125 0.11 -8.87 16.85
C PRO A 125 1.06 -10.06 16.60
N PHE A 126 1.71 -10.07 15.42
CA PHE A 126 2.75 -11.05 15.11
C PHE A 126 4.02 -10.80 15.91
#